data_a80f00b9c4d03fcbaa142fe03beb14ff
#
_entry.id   a80f00b9c4d03fcbaa142fe03beb14ff
#
_cell.length_a   1.000
_cell.length_b   1.000
_cell.length_c   1.000
_cell.angle_alpha   90.00
_cell.angle_beta   90.00
_cell.angle_gamma   90.00
#
_symmetry.space_group_name_H-M   'P 1'
#
loop_
_entity.id
_entity.type
_entity.pdbx_description
1 polymer ?
#
loop_
_entity_poly.entity_id
_entity_poly.type
_entity_poly.pdbx_seq_one_letter_code
_entity_poly.pdbx_strand_id
1 'polypeptide(L)'
;MLHPAVITMASNPESVSRITADRFSRLKALQRPAPLPDATSGSDSATSASQISLDGEGLTTTGSQRLATLLGATIRRNQYGEHLSLHCGHGECAPCPPAPAALHLLLPNAPPEVADPKQWLFLDTETTGLCGGTGTYPFLVGIAWWEGAELKIEQLFMREYSEERSLLSALAERLEERPVLVTFNGKSFDWPLLETRFRMTRSISTPALRAHLDFLHPARNLWRLKLGSVKLSLLERHVLDWDRGDDLISDQIPRLYLDFVRSGHAEPLVPVFLHNQMDLRGLAGLANRILSILGDEKSTVEDGLELYGLSRICERRGQAERARRTYEQSIGSVLPMETDRAARAALARLAKRDGDLERACELWQGMLGNSREGYEAYEQLAIYYEHDAGDTKQALTTTREALAQLRRAQQAGMIAAGKYRKAKLQFEHRRSRLERKTGNAHMDLFGDVAPPIV
;
A
#
# COMPACT_ATOMS: atom_id res chain seq x y z
N MET A 1 -8.73 8.31 -47.00
CA MET A 1 -7.54 7.42 -46.93
C MET A 1 -6.34 8.28 -46.56
N LEU A 2 -5.93 8.22 -45.30
CA LEU A 2 -4.60 8.69 -44.83
C LEU A 2 -4.35 7.96 -43.51
N HIS A 3 -3.39 7.03 -43.55
CA HIS A 3 -2.87 6.30 -42.40
C HIS A 3 -2.09 7.23 -41.46
N PRO A 4 -2.19 7.14 -40.15
CA PRO A 4 -1.21 7.71 -39.23
C PRO A 4 -0.01 6.74 -39.10
N ALA A 5 1.18 7.30 -39.37
CA ALA A 5 2.46 6.65 -39.20
C ALA A 5 2.74 6.39 -37.71
N VAL A 6 3.05 5.14 -37.41
CA VAL A 6 3.62 4.71 -36.13
C VAL A 6 5.08 5.15 -36.12
N ILE A 7 5.43 6.14 -35.29
CA ILE A 7 6.82 6.50 -35.00
C ILE A 7 7.29 5.57 -33.87
N THR A 8 8.01 4.54 -34.25
CA THR A 8 8.79 3.70 -33.32
C THR A 8 10.11 4.43 -33.06
N MET A 9 10.22 5.11 -31.95
CA MET A 9 11.51 5.60 -31.44
C MET A 9 12.15 4.48 -30.61
N ALA A 10 13.09 3.78 -31.23
CA ALA A 10 14.03 2.91 -30.52
C ALA A 10 15.09 3.79 -29.87
N SER A 11 14.96 4.04 -28.56
CA SER A 11 16.02 4.61 -27.73
C SER A 11 16.86 3.47 -27.17
N ASN A 12 18.16 3.59 -27.34
CA ASN A 12 19.16 2.58 -27.00
C ASN A 12 19.37 2.53 -25.46
N PRO A 13 18.98 1.45 -24.75
CA PRO A 13 19.03 1.39 -23.27
C PRO A 13 20.44 1.18 -22.72
N GLU A 14 21.48 1.07 -23.56
CA GLU A 14 22.81 0.67 -23.10
C GLU A 14 23.69 1.79 -22.52
N SER A 15 23.42 3.07 -22.77
CA SER A 15 24.33 4.13 -22.35
C SER A 15 24.14 4.64 -20.91
N VAL A 16 22.93 4.64 -20.40
CA VAL A 16 22.62 5.12 -19.03
C VAL A 16 22.84 4.00 -18.01
N SER A 17 22.61 2.74 -18.42
CA SER A 17 22.90 1.54 -17.62
C SER A 17 24.39 1.42 -17.26
N ARG A 18 25.32 1.90 -18.11
CA ARG A 18 26.77 1.75 -17.88
C ARG A 18 27.32 2.64 -16.77
N ILE A 19 26.84 3.86 -16.61
CA ILE A 19 27.38 4.79 -15.59
C ILE A 19 26.88 4.41 -14.18
N THR A 20 25.64 4.00 -14.06
CA THR A 20 25.08 3.47 -12.80
C THR A 20 25.63 2.09 -12.46
N ALA A 21 25.76 1.20 -13.45
CA ALA A 21 26.36 -0.11 -13.29
C ALA A 21 27.83 -0.05 -12.87
N ASP A 22 28.61 0.89 -13.39
CA ASP A 22 30.04 1.08 -13.03
C ASP A 22 30.20 1.62 -11.60
N ARG A 23 29.33 2.54 -11.15
CA ARG A 23 29.26 2.97 -9.75
C ARG A 23 28.81 1.84 -8.82
N PHE A 24 27.81 1.05 -9.19
CA PHE A 24 27.35 -0.13 -8.44
C PHE A 24 28.46 -1.19 -8.37
N SER A 25 29.19 -1.43 -9.45
CA SER A 25 30.29 -2.41 -9.47
C SER A 25 31.45 -2.00 -8.58
N ARG A 26 31.77 -0.69 -8.52
CA ARG A 26 32.79 -0.15 -7.60
C ARG A 26 32.39 -0.25 -6.15
N LEU A 27 31.10 -0.03 -5.82
CA LEU A 27 30.55 -0.19 -4.47
C LEU A 27 30.49 -1.66 -4.06
N LYS A 28 30.14 -2.60 -4.97
CA LYS A 28 30.21 -4.05 -4.73
C LYS A 28 31.64 -4.54 -4.49
N ALA A 29 32.64 -3.93 -5.11
CA ALA A 29 34.03 -4.28 -4.88
C ALA A 29 34.52 -3.94 -3.45
N LEU A 30 33.90 -2.96 -2.82
CA LEU A 30 34.17 -2.56 -1.43
C LEU A 30 33.52 -3.48 -0.39
N GLN A 31 32.56 -4.32 -0.79
CA GLN A 31 31.83 -5.26 0.10
C GLN A 31 32.53 -6.63 0.28
N ARG A 32 33.62 -6.91 -0.40
CA ARG A 32 34.39 -8.17 -0.17
C ARG A 32 35.08 -8.08 1.19
N PRO A 33 34.77 -8.97 2.16
CA PRO A 33 35.54 -9.06 3.40
C PRO A 33 36.96 -9.44 3.07
N ALA A 34 37.92 -8.71 3.64
CA ALA A 34 39.31 -9.11 3.60
C ALA A 34 39.48 -10.49 4.26
N PRO A 35 40.28 -11.41 3.71
CA PRO A 35 40.51 -12.70 4.35
C PRO A 35 41.12 -12.48 5.73
N LEU A 36 40.55 -13.14 6.73
CA LEU A 36 41.07 -13.16 8.11
C LEU A 36 42.51 -13.70 8.09
N PRO A 37 43.49 -13.05 8.76
CA PRO A 37 44.79 -13.61 8.94
C PRO A 37 44.71 -14.79 9.91
N ASP A 38 45.39 -15.88 9.54
CA ASP A 38 45.51 -17.10 10.34
C ASP A 38 46.11 -16.80 11.71
N ALA A 39 45.50 -17.35 12.75
CA ALA A 39 46.00 -17.31 14.11
C ALA A 39 47.19 -18.27 14.27
N THR A 40 48.38 -17.73 14.36
CA THR A 40 49.52 -18.45 14.94
C THR A 40 50.14 -17.67 16.08
N SER A 41 50.09 -18.29 17.21
CA SER A 41 50.83 -18.19 18.48
C SER A 41 52.04 -17.25 18.58
N GLY A 42 52.11 -16.48 19.70
CA GLY A 42 53.36 -15.86 20.16
C GLY A 42 53.17 -14.91 21.33
N SER A 43 53.45 -15.38 22.50
CA SER A 43 53.73 -14.87 23.85
C SER A 43 54.16 -13.42 24.05
N ASP A 44 53.64 -12.87 25.16
CA ASP A 44 54.25 -11.96 26.17
C ASP A 44 55.05 -10.72 25.77
N SER A 45 54.51 -9.55 26.09
CA SER A 45 55.23 -8.58 26.94
C SER A 45 54.30 -7.43 27.38
N ALA A 46 54.21 -7.26 28.69
CA ALA A 46 53.57 -6.11 29.34
C ALA A 46 54.43 -4.86 29.16
N THR A 47 53.86 -3.77 28.66
CA THR A 47 54.44 -2.43 28.85
C THR A 47 53.40 -1.34 28.80
N SER A 48 53.29 -0.61 29.93
CA SER A 48 52.86 0.76 30.16
C SER A 48 51.53 1.25 29.57
N ALA A 49 50.57 1.42 30.47
CA ALA A 49 49.41 2.29 30.30
C ALA A 49 49.88 3.74 30.12
N SER A 50 49.89 4.25 28.90
CA SER A 50 49.87 5.66 28.60
C SER A 50 48.40 6.10 28.43
N GLN A 51 48.01 7.07 29.24
CA GLN A 51 46.74 7.75 29.20
C GLN A 51 46.50 8.29 27.78
N ILE A 52 45.52 7.70 27.05
CA ILE A 52 44.98 8.27 25.82
C ILE A 52 43.91 9.24 26.26
N SER A 53 44.20 10.55 26.18
CA SER A 53 43.20 11.59 26.20
C SER A 53 42.23 11.36 25.05
N LEU A 54 40.98 11.18 25.41
CA LEU A 54 39.85 11.08 24.48
C LEU A 54 39.54 12.48 23.93
N ASP A 55 40.28 12.93 22.93
CA ASP A 55 39.85 14.00 22.05
C ASP A 55 38.90 13.44 21.02
N GLY A 56 37.63 13.33 21.40
CA GLY A 56 36.56 12.77 20.55
C GLY A 56 36.24 13.58 19.29
N GLU A 57 36.74 14.81 19.20
CA GLU A 57 36.48 15.70 18.05
C GLU A 57 37.23 15.32 16.76
N GLY A 58 38.40 14.76 16.87
CA GLY A 58 39.23 14.42 15.71
C GLY A 58 38.80 13.16 14.93
N LEU A 59 38.21 12.18 15.60
CA LEU A 59 37.78 10.89 14.99
C LEU A 59 36.44 11.06 14.22
N THR A 60 35.51 11.87 14.76
CA THR A 60 34.22 12.14 14.13
C THR A 60 34.36 12.98 12.86
N THR A 61 35.24 13.98 12.87
CA THR A 61 35.52 14.85 11.70
C THR A 61 36.08 14.05 10.53
N THR A 62 36.99 13.10 10.79
CA THR A 62 37.59 12.24 9.77
C THR A 62 36.56 11.26 9.17
N GLY A 63 35.72 10.62 9.98
CA GLY A 63 34.67 9.72 9.53
C GLY A 63 33.60 10.44 8.69
N SER A 64 33.22 11.64 9.10
CA SER A 64 32.25 12.48 8.38
C SER A 64 32.77 12.95 7.02
N GLN A 65 34.02 13.35 6.91
CA GLN A 65 34.66 13.70 5.64
C GLN A 65 34.82 12.48 4.72
N ARG A 66 35.16 11.32 5.30
CA ARG A 66 35.25 10.07 4.56
C ARG A 66 33.90 9.64 3.97
N LEU A 67 32.82 9.73 4.74
CA LEU A 67 31.46 9.45 4.26
C LEU A 67 31.09 10.41 3.12
N ALA A 68 31.31 11.68 3.28
CA ALA A 68 31.05 12.68 2.21
C ALA A 68 31.81 12.35 0.92
N THR A 69 33.06 11.95 1.03
CA THR A 69 33.90 11.57 -0.12
C THR A 69 33.40 10.29 -0.78
N LEU A 70 33.07 9.26 0.02
CA LEU A 70 32.59 7.97 -0.50
C LEU A 70 31.26 8.12 -1.27
N LEU A 71 30.37 8.96 -0.78
CA LEU A 71 29.07 9.20 -1.38
C LEU A 71 29.12 10.25 -2.50
N GLY A 72 30.14 11.11 -2.56
CA GLY A 72 30.14 12.32 -3.37
C GLY A 72 29.12 13.35 -2.84
N ALA A 73 28.89 13.35 -1.54
CA ALA A 73 27.95 14.22 -0.85
C ALA A 73 28.60 15.55 -0.45
N THR A 74 27.79 16.56 -0.22
CA THR A 74 28.22 17.90 0.17
C THR A 74 27.77 18.24 1.59
N ILE A 75 28.65 18.80 2.41
CA ILE A 75 28.26 19.38 3.70
C ILE A 75 27.59 20.72 3.42
N ARG A 76 26.31 20.82 3.77
CA ARG A 76 25.53 22.05 3.67
C ARG A 76 25.46 22.74 5.03
N ARG A 77 25.40 24.07 5.01
CA ARG A 77 25.30 24.89 6.20
C ARG A 77 24.13 25.85 6.08
N ASN A 78 23.33 25.93 7.13
CA ASN A 78 22.28 26.94 7.30
C ASN A 78 22.39 27.61 8.68
N GLN A 79 21.43 28.45 9.05
CA GLN A 79 21.44 29.19 10.32
C GLN A 79 21.40 28.28 11.57
N TYR A 80 21.06 27.01 11.42
CA TYR A 80 20.94 26.04 12.52
C TYR A 80 22.12 25.07 12.62
N GLY A 81 23.12 25.19 11.75
CA GLY A 81 24.30 24.33 11.73
C GLY A 81 24.56 23.68 10.39
N GLU A 82 25.14 22.50 10.40
CA GLU A 82 25.49 21.73 9.23
C GLU A 82 24.67 20.46 9.11
N HIS A 83 24.59 19.89 7.92
CA HIS A 83 24.13 18.55 7.63
C HIS A 83 24.76 18.06 6.32
N LEU A 84 24.77 16.76 6.10
CA LEU A 84 25.25 16.19 4.83
C LEU A 84 24.08 16.13 3.83
N SER A 85 24.28 16.62 2.61
CA SER A 85 23.32 16.54 1.52
C SER A 85 23.93 15.78 0.33
N LEU A 86 23.21 14.78 -0.15
CA LEU A 86 23.55 14.01 -1.35
C LEU A 86 22.46 14.20 -2.40
N HIS A 87 22.86 14.64 -3.59
CA HIS A 87 21.95 14.77 -4.74
C HIS A 87 22.22 13.68 -5.76
N CYS A 88 21.15 13.04 -6.22
CA CYS A 88 21.20 12.05 -7.29
C CYS A 88 20.10 12.37 -8.32
N GLY A 89 20.41 12.23 -9.60
CA GLY A 89 19.41 12.21 -10.66
C GLY A 89 19.17 10.75 -11.08
N HIS A 90 17.93 10.38 -11.27
CA HIS A 90 17.57 9.13 -11.93
C HIS A 90 16.73 9.46 -13.15
N GLY A 91 17.30 9.23 -14.34
CA GLY A 91 16.60 9.42 -15.61
C GLY A 91 15.42 8.46 -15.78
N GLU A 92 14.43 8.91 -16.54
CA GLU A 92 13.35 8.11 -17.14
C GLU A 92 12.24 7.57 -16.22
N CYS A 93 11.91 8.24 -15.14
CA CYS A 93 10.63 8.03 -14.46
C CYS A 93 9.74 9.26 -14.63
N ALA A 94 9.22 9.47 -15.84
CA ALA A 94 8.32 10.59 -16.09
C ALA A 94 7.09 10.52 -15.18
N PRO A 95 6.61 11.65 -14.63
CA PRO A 95 5.42 11.67 -13.80
C PRO A 95 4.19 11.24 -14.59
N CYS A 96 3.33 10.44 -13.98
CA CYS A 96 1.99 10.21 -14.46
C CYS A 96 1.07 11.29 -13.86
N PRO A 97 0.65 12.31 -14.63
CA PRO A 97 -0.30 13.29 -14.12
C PRO A 97 -1.58 12.59 -13.69
N PRO A 98 -2.08 12.83 -12.48
CA PRO A 98 -3.27 12.13 -12.00
C PRO A 98 -4.52 12.60 -12.77
N ALA A 99 -5.19 11.67 -13.43
CA ALA A 99 -6.49 11.94 -14.01
C ALA A 99 -7.51 12.33 -12.91
N PRO A 100 -8.52 13.17 -13.19
CA PRO A 100 -9.55 13.55 -12.21
C PRO A 100 -10.21 12.35 -11.53
N ALA A 101 -10.47 11.26 -12.28
CA ALA A 101 -11.00 10.01 -11.75
C ALA A 101 -10.06 9.35 -10.71
N ALA A 102 -8.75 9.33 -10.97
CA ALA A 102 -7.76 8.82 -10.05
C ALA A 102 -7.69 9.65 -8.76
N LEU A 103 -7.68 10.97 -8.88
CA LEU A 103 -7.66 11.88 -7.73
C LEU A 103 -8.87 11.67 -6.82
N HIS A 104 -10.07 11.57 -7.40
CA HIS A 104 -11.28 11.32 -6.64
C HIS A 104 -11.21 9.99 -5.87
N LEU A 105 -10.61 8.95 -6.47
CA LEU A 105 -10.44 7.65 -5.82
C LEU A 105 -9.39 7.67 -4.70
N LEU A 106 -8.32 8.45 -4.86
CA LEU A 106 -7.27 8.58 -3.84
C LEU A 106 -7.70 9.49 -2.68
N LEU A 107 -8.13 10.69 -3.00
CA LEU A 107 -8.44 11.74 -2.04
C LEU A 107 -9.71 12.48 -2.46
N PRO A 108 -10.88 12.19 -1.86
CA PRO A 108 -12.10 12.96 -2.08
C PRO A 108 -11.84 14.43 -1.70
N ASN A 109 -12.31 15.35 -2.51
CA ASN A 109 -12.11 16.80 -2.34
C ASN A 109 -10.60 17.18 -2.31
N ALA A 110 -9.80 16.53 -3.18
CA ALA A 110 -8.40 16.86 -3.32
C ALA A 110 -8.23 18.36 -3.64
N PRO A 111 -7.34 19.07 -2.93
CA PRO A 111 -7.03 20.44 -3.27
C PRO A 111 -6.34 20.51 -4.64
N PRO A 112 -6.41 21.66 -5.35
CA PRO A 112 -5.90 21.79 -6.72
C PRO A 112 -4.43 21.40 -6.88
N GLU A 113 -3.61 21.64 -5.87
CA GLU A 113 -2.18 21.33 -5.85
C GLU A 113 -1.88 19.85 -6.05
N VAL A 114 -2.81 18.97 -5.68
CA VAL A 114 -2.67 17.50 -5.85
C VAL A 114 -2.69 17.09 -7.34
N ALA A 115 -3.32 17.89 -8.19
CA ALA A 115 -3.38 17.63 -9.63
C ALA A 115 -2.06 17.90 -10.37
N ASP A 116 -1.16 18.69 -9.77
CA ASP A 116 0.14 19.02 -10.35
C ASP A 116 1.27 18.21 -9.67
N PRO A 117 1.85 17.21 -10.36
CA PRO A 117 2.96 16.44 -9.80
C PRO A 117 4.21 17.26 -9.45
N LYS A 118 4.35 18.49 -9.98
CA LYS A 118 5.43 19.40 -9.60
C LYS A 118 5.34 19.87 -8.15
N GLN A 119 4.15 19.82 -7.57
CA GLN A 119 3.91 20.14 -6.16
C GLN A 119 4.16 18.95 -5.21
N TRP A 120 4.53 17.80 -5.75
CA TRP A 120 4.71 16.57 -4.99
C TRP A 120 6.13 16.45 -4.46
N LEU A 121 6.24 16.11 -3.18
CA LEU A 121 7.49 15.72 -2.54
C LEU A 121 7.33 14.29 -2.02
N PHE A 122 8.02 13.36 -2.65
CA PHE A 122 8.17 12.00 -2.15
C PHE A 122 9.08 12.01 -0.94
N LEU A 123 8.77 11.21 0.07
CA LEU A 123 9.56 11.17 1.29
C LEU A 123 9.61 9.74 1.83
N ASP A 124 10.80 9.37 2.29
CA ASP A 124 11.11 8.15 3.03
C ASP A 124 12.18 8.44 4.07
N THR A 125 12.14 7.78 5.27
CA THR A 125 13.07 8.08 6.36
C THR A 125 13.72 6.83 6.93
N GLU A 126 15.03 6.96 7.25
CA GLU A 126 15.73 5.99 8.08
C GLU A 126 15.90 6.53 9.49
N THR A 127 15.60 5.70 10.47
CA THR A 127 15.46 6.13 11.87
C THR A 127 16.32 5.34 12.84
N THR A 128 16.61 5.92 14.01
CA THR A 128 17.39 5.25 15.07
C THR A 128 16.62 4.15 15.81
N GLY A 129 15.34 3.94 15.50
CA GLY A 129 14.50 2.90 16.11
C GLY A 129 13.16 2.75 15.43
N LEU A 130 12.54 1.57 15.56
CA LEU A 130 11.31 1.18 14.87
C LEU A 130 10.02 1.59 15.61
N CYS A 131 10.10 1.98 16.89
CA CYS A 131 8.92 2.16 17.75
C CYS A 131 8.34 3.59 17.77
N GLY A 132 8.98 4.55 17.08
CA GLY A 132 8.60 5.96 17.19
C GLY A 132 8.84 6.54 18.61
N GLY A 133 8.33 7.73 18.87
CA GLY A 133 8.46 8.43 20.15
C GLY A 133 9.59 9.46 20.16
N THR A 134 9.71 10.21 21.27
CA THR A 134 10.58 11.37 21.38
C THR A 134 12.08 11.04 21.35
N GLY A 135 12.46 9.78 21.60
CA GLY A 135 13.84 9.29 21.53
C GLY A 135 14.26 8.75 20.16
N THR A 136 13.35 8.69 19.18
CA THR A 136 13.65 8.24 17.82
C THR A 136 13.99 9.45 16.95
N TYR A 137 15.09 9.35 16.22
CA TYR A 137 15.60 10.37 15.31
C TYR A 137 15.56 9.89 13.86
N PRO A 138 15.03 10.68 12.90
CA PRO A 138 15.20 10.44 11.49
C PRO A 138 16.62 10.91 11.08
N PHE A 139 17.58 10.01 11.05
CA PHE A 139 18.96 10.38 10.79
C PHE A 139 19.26 10.53 9.27
N LEU A 140 18.45 9.92 8.44
CA LEU A 140 18.46 10.07 6.98
C LEU A 140 17.03 10.36 6.52
N VAL A 141 16.83 11.49 5.87
CA VAL A 141 15.57 11.86 5.23
C VAL A 141 15.80 11.93 3.74
N GLY A 142 15.29 10.94 3.04
CA GLY A 142 15.27 10.91 1.59
C GLY A 142 14.04 11.66 1.06
N ILE A 143 14.26 12.55 0.11
CA ILE A 143 13.19 13.25 -0.59
C ILE A 143 13.42 13.16 -2.09
N ALA A 144 12.31 13.14 -2.85
CA ALA A 144 12.40 13.14 -4.31
C ALA A 144 11.26 13.96 -4.93
N TRP A 145 11.52 14.47 -6.15
CA TRP A 145 10.53 15.22 -6.93
C TRP A 145 10.84 15.10 -8.42
N TRP A 146 9.87 15.43 -9.25
CA TRP A 146 10.08 15.46 -10.70
C TRP A 146 10.52 16.82 -11.20
N GLU A 147 11.58 16.81 -12.02
CA GLU A 147 11.96 17.91 -12.88
C GLU A 147 11.83 17.45 -14.34
N GLY A 148 10.74 17.84 -15.01
CA GLY A 148 10.40 17.29 -16.32
C GLY A 148 10.13 15.79 -16.25
N ALA A 149 10.92 15.00 -16.98
CA ALA A 149 10.84 13.53 -16.99
C ALA A 149 11.86 12.87 -16.04
N GLU A 150 12.64 13.65 -15.32
CA GLU A 150 13.68 13.15 -14.43
C GLU A 150 13.23 13.17 -12.97
N LEU A 151 13.43 12.06 -12.24
CA LEU A 151 13.25 12.02 -10.80
C LEU A 151 14.54 12.48 -10.12
N LYS A 152 14.48 13.65 -9.47
CA LYS A 152 15.56 14.15 -8.61
C LYS A 152 15.41 13.58 -7.22
N ILE A 153 16.50 13.15 -6.63
CA ILE A 153 16.56 12.67 -5.26
C ILE A 153 17.57 13.50 -4.49
N GLU A 154 17.17 13.95 -3.32
CA GLU A 154 18.04 14.57 -2.33
C GLU A 154 17.94 13.79 -1.04
N GLN A 155 19.08 13.50 -0.42
CA GLN A 155 19.16 12.83 0.86
C GLN A 155 19.79 13.76 1.88
N LEU A 156 19.05 14.08 2.93
CA LEU A 156 19.48 14.90 4.05
C LEU A 156 19.89 13.95 5.17
N PHE A 157 21.16 14.02 5.59
CA PHE A 157 21.71 13.10 6.58
C PHE A 157 22.33 13.88 7.73
N MET A 158 22.03 13.43 8.94
CA MET A 158 22.67 13.99 10.16
C MET A 158 23.81 13.05 10.59
N ARG A 159 25.02 13.61 10.63
CA ARG A 159 26.26 12.90 11.04
C ARG A 159 26.31 12.68 12.54
N GLU A 160 25.68 13.60 13.28
CA GLU A 160 25.49 13.58 14.72
C GLU A 160 24.19 14.26 15.12
N TYR A 161 23.72 14.04 16.35
CA TYR A 161 22.41 14.53 16.80
C TYR A 161 22.28 16.06 16.83
N SER A 162 23.38 16.79 16.94
CA SER A 162 23.41 18.26 16.90
C SER A 162 22.97 18.83 15.56
N GLU A 163 23.08 18.06 14.47
CA GLU A 163 22.73 18.46 13.12
C GLU A 163 21.24 18.38 12.78
N GLU A 164 20.43 17.81 13.68
CA GLU A 164 19.00 17.63 13.46
C GLU A 164 18.29 18.91 13.03
N ARG A 165 18.58 20.04 13.68
CA ARG A 165 17.93 21.33 13.36
C ARG A 165 18.26 21.78 11.95
N SER A 166 19.51 21.60 11.52
CA SER A 166 19.94 21.97 10.17
C SER A 166 19.23 21.10 9.12
N LEU A 167 19.13 19.79 9.36
CA LEU A 167 18.41 18.84 8.51
C LEU A 167 16.91 19.18 8.41
N LEU A 168 16.25 19.41 9.55
CA LEU A 168 14.82 19.75 9.58
C LEU A 168 14.52 21.09 8.90
N SER A 169 15.42 22.09 9.02
CA SER A 169 15.27 23.35 8.29
C SER A 169 15.32 23.15 6.78
N ALA A 170 16.27 22.36 6.29
CA ALA A 170 16.37 22.04 4.88
C ALA A 170 15.13 21.27 4.37
N LEU A 171 14.63 20.32 5.17
CA LEU A 171 13.39 19.61 4.84
C LEU A 171 12.18 20.54 4.80
N ALA A 172 12.08 21.49 5.76
CA ALA A 172 10.99 22.45 5.79
C ALA A 172 10.94 23.30 4.51
N GLU A 173 12.09 23.80 4.04
CA GLU A 173 12.19 24.55 2.79
C GLU A 173 11.66 23.75 1.59
N ARG A 174 11.98 22.45 1.50
CA ARG A 174 11.48 21.58 0.43
C ARG A 174 9.98 21.32 0.51
N LEU A 175 9.43 21.18 1.72
CA LEU A 175 8.00 21.01 1.95
C LEU A 175 7.18 22.28 1.68
N GLU A 176 7.78 23.47 1.87
CA GLU A 176 7.18 24.76 1.47
C GLU A 176 7.14 24.91 -0.04
N GLU A 177 8.20 24.50 -0.75
CA GLU A 177 8.25 24.50 -2.21
C GLU A 177 7.28 23.50 -2.84
N ARG A 178 7.07 22.34 -2.18
CA ARG A 178 6.26 21.20 -2.67
C ARG A 178 5.36 20.68 -1.55
N PRO A 179 4.19 21.31 -1.34
CA PRO A 179 3.37 21.07 -0.15
C PRO A 179 2.49 19.81 -0.23
N VAL A 180 2.60 19.01 -1.29
CA VAL A 180 1.90 17.73 -1.41
C VAL A 180 2.88 16.61 -1.08
N LEU A 181 2.76 16.07 0.13
CA LEU A 181 3.62 14.99 0.60
C LEU A 181 3.15 13.64 0.02
N VAL A 182 4.08 12.83 -0.47
CA VAL A 182 3.84 11.50 -1.03
C VAL A 182 4.69 10.48 -0.30
N THR A 183 4.05 9.44 0.27
CA THR A 183 4.75 8.44 1.07
C THR A 183 4.20 7.03 0.83
N PHE A 184 4.92 6.05 1.36
CA PHE A 184 4.45 4.67 1.50
C PHE A 184 4.39 4.29 2.98
N ASN A 185 3.19 4.32 3.57
CA ASN A 185 2.94 4.14 5.00
C ASN A 185 3.37 5.32 5.90
N GLY A 186 3.79 6.42 5.31
CA GLY A 186 4.31 7.58 6.03
C GLY A 186 3.28 8.33 6.86
N LYS A 187 1.97 8.19 6.57
CA LYS A 187 0.91 8.73 7.45
C LYS A 187 0.93 8.15 8.85
N SER A 188 1.40 6.92 8.99
CA SER A 188 1.44 6.21 10.27
C SER A 188 2.82 6.23 10.92
N PHE A 189 3.90 6.49 10.17
CA PHE A 189 5.28 6.40 10.65
C PHE A 189 6.08 7.67 10.43
N ASP A 190 6.46 7.98 9.21
CA ASP A 190 7.43 9.06 8.90
C ASP A 190 6.92 10.42 9.31
N TRP A 191 5.70 10.76 8.91
CA TRP A 191 5.16 12.10 9.15
C TRP A 191 4.90 12.39 10.62
N PRO A 192 4.25 11.52 11.42
CA PRO A 192 4.10 11.73 12.86
C PRO A 192 5.43 11.85 13.62
N LEU A 193 6.47 11.12 13.19
CA LEU A 193 7.81 11.26 13.73
C LEU A 193 8.37 12.64 13.41
N LEU A 194 8.38 13.05 12.14
CA LEU A 194 8.86 14.36 11.70
C LEU A 194 8.11 15.49 12.38
N GLU A 195 6.77 15.44 12.47
CA GLU A 195 5.99 16.43 13.23
C GLU A 195 6.44 16.54 14.70
N THR A 196 6.71 15.40 15.34
CA THR A 196 7.21 15.36 16.71
C THR A 196 8.58 16.04 16.80
N ARG A 197 9.48 15.75 15.85
CA ARG A 197 10.82 16.36 15.80
C ARG A 197 10.77 17.87 15.55
N PHE A 198 9.95 18.33 14.60
CA PHE A 198 9.72 19.76 14.37
C PHE A 198 9.24 20.47 15.65
N ARG A 199 8.25 19.91 16.33
CA ARG A 199 7.73 20.48 17.59
C ARG A 199 8.79 20.52 18.69
N MET A 200 9.68 19.53 18.76
CA MET A 200 10.75 19.47 19.77
C MET A 200 11.86 20.49 19.51
N THR A 201 12.15 20.85 18.28
CA THR A 201 13.16 21.87 17.97
C THR A 201 12.76 23.26 18.44
N ARG A 202 11.46 23.57 18.57
CA ARG A 202 10.84 24.85 18.93
C ARG A 202 11.25 26.06 18.07
N SER A 203 12.27 25.93 17.24
CA SER A 203 12.83 27.00 16.42
C SER A 203 12.42 26.91 14.95
N ILE A 204 11.86 25.77 14.52
CA ILE A 204 11.43 25.51 13.15
C ILE A 204 9.96 25.10 13.20
N SER A 205 9.11 25.88 12.52
CA SER A 205 7.68 25.56 12.43
C SER A 205 7.47 24.28 11.62
N THR A 206 6.53 23.46 12.05
CA THR A 206 6.10 22.31 11.25
C THR A 206 5.49 22.83 9.94
N PRO A 207 5.99 22.42 8.76
CA PRO A 207 5.43 22.86 7.49
C PRO A 207 3.97 22.46 7.31
N ALA A 208 3.17 23.35 6.75
CA ALA A 208 1.77 23.08 6.45
C ALA A 208 1.63 22.31 5.13
N LEU A 209 1.24 21.04 5.22
CA LEU A 209 0.95 20.24 4.03
C LEU A 209 -0.40 20.63 3.42
N ARG A 210 -0.45 20.79 2.10
CA ARG A 210 -1.71 20.93 1.34
C ARG A 210 -2.43 19.59 1.22
N ALA A 211 -1.68 18.53 1.04
CA ALA A 211 -2.20 17.17 1.02
C ALA A 211 -1.11 16.16 1.43
N HIS A 212 -1.53 14.99 1.86
CA HIS A 212 -0.65 13.84 2.09
C HIS A 212 -1.22 12.62 1.39
N LEU A 213 -0.56 12.16 0.33
CA LEU A 213 -0.88 10.97 -0.44
C LEU A 213 -0.06 9.79 0.11
N ASP A 214 -0.74 8.81 0.70
CA ASP A 214 -0.09 7.58 1.18
C ASP A 214 -0.50 6.41 0.29
N PHE A 215 0.45 5.89 -0.46
CA PHE A 215 0.20 4.84 -1.46
C PHE A 215 0.10 3.43 -0.89
N LEU A 216 0.34 3.22 0.41
CA LEU A 216 0.14 1.91 1.04
C LEU A 216 -1.32 1.44 0.96
N HIS A 217 -2.29 2.34 1.20
CA HIS A 217 -3.70 1.95 1.21
C HIS A 217 -4.23 1.51 -0.15
N PRO A 218 -4.01 2.23 -1.26
CA PRO A 218 -4.38 1.75 -2.59
C PRO A 218 -3.61 0.48 -2.98
N ALA A 219 -2.32 0.37 -2.67
CA ALA A 219 -1.52 -0.83 -2.90
C ALA A 219 -2.09 -2.06 -2.16
N ARG A 220 -2.50 -1.91 -0.89
CA ARG A 220 -3.16 -2.98 -0.14
C ARG A 220 -4.47 -3.44 -0.79
N ASN A 221 -5.25 -2.53 -1.30
CA ASN A 221 -6.50 -2.89 -1.98
C ASN A 221 -6.26 -3.65 -3.27
N LEU A 222 -5.29 -3.23 -4.07
CA LEU A 222 -4.99 -3.82 -5.37
C LEU A 222 -4.26 -5.17 -5.23
N TRP A 223 -3.22 -5.26 -4.38
CA TRP A 223 -2.27 -6.37 -4.47
C TRP A 223 -2.18 -7.26 -3.23
N ARG A 224 -2.76 -6.90 -2.08
CA ARG A 224 -2.65 -7.72 -0.87
C ARG A 224 -3.18 -9.14 -1.03
N LEU A 225 -4.29 -9.32 -1.75
CA LEU A 225 -4.87 -10.65 -1.99
C LEU A 225 -4.02 -11.48 -2.95
N LYS A 226 -3.40 -10.85 -3.94
CA LYS A 226 -2.56 -11.51 -4.94
C LYS A 226 -1.20 -11.91 -4.38
N LEU A 227 -0.54 -10.99 -3.66
CA LEU A 227 0.85 -11.15 -3.23
C LEU A 227 1.00 -11.60 -1.77
N GLY A 228 -0.07 -11.62 -0.99
CA GLY A 228 -0.02 -11.94 0.44
C GLY A 228 0.63 -10.86 1.32
N SER A 229 1.55 -10.07 0.77
CA SER A 229 2.24 -8.96 1.42
C SER A 229 2.32 -7.77 0.46
N VAL A 230 2.46 -6.57 1.02
CA VAL A 230 2.63 -5.31 0.27
C VAL A 230 3.85 -4.53 0.78
N LYS A 231 4.95 -5.24 1.08
CA LYS A 231 6.23 -4.57 1.29
C LYS A 231 6.64 -3.89 -0.01
N LEU A 232 7.26 -2.71 0.06
CA LEU A 232 7.62 -1.93 -1.12
C LEU A 232 8.52 -2.74 -2.07
N SER A 233 9.55 -3.41 -1.56
CA SER A 233 10.45 -4.28 -2.35
C SER A 233 9.72 -5.42 -3.07
N LEU A 234 8.65 -5.97 -2.47
CA LEU A 234 7.84 -7.01 -3.11
C LEU A 234 6.98 -6.43 -4.26
N LEU A 235 6.43 -5.25 -4.05
CA LEU A 235 5.66 -4.54 -5.07
C LEU A 235 6.56 -4.13 -6.25
N GLU A 236 7.77 -3.66 -5.98
CA GLU A 236 8.75 -3.37 -7.03
C GLU A 236 9.01 -4.58 -7.91
N ARG A 237 9.29 -5.73 -7.30
CA ARG A 237 9.56 -6.97 -8.05
C ARG A 237 8.36 -7.45 -8.87
N HIS A 238 7.15 -7.44 -8.31
CA HIS A 238 5.98 -8.08 -8.92
C HIS A 238 5.06 -7.13 -9.69
N VAL A 239 5.15 -5.82 -9.45
CA VAL A 239 4.28 -4.81 -10.06
C VAL A 239 5.04 -3.91 -11.02
N LEU A 240 6.30 -3.58 -10.67
CA LEU A 240 7.16 -2.71 -11.48
C LEU A 240 8.21 -3.49 -12.28
N ASP A 241 8.34 -4.79 -12.05
CA ASP A 241 9.36 -5.67 -12.66
C ASP A 241 10.80 -5.18 -12.37
N TRP A 242 11.01 -4.65 -11.17
CA TRP A 242 12.29 -4.15 -10.69
C TRP A 242 12.86 -5.07 -9.61
N ASP A 243 14.03 -5.62 -9.86
CA ASP A 243 14.77 -6.40 -8.85
C ASP A 243 15.89 -5.53 -8.24
N ARG A 244 15.87 -5.36 -6.94
CA ARG A 244 16.90 -4.63 -6.19
C ARG A 244 18.22 -5.41 -6.09
N GLY A 245 18.21 -6.70 -6.36
CA GLY A 245 19.32 -7.60 -6.08
C GLY A 245 19.55 -7.76 -4.58
N ASP A 246 20.83 -7.70 -4.15
CA ASP A 246 21.20 -7.78 -2.73
C ASP A 246 20.86 -6.45 -2.04
N ASP A 247 19.68 -6.36 -1.40
CA ASP A 247 19.25 -5.21 -0.62
C ASP A 247 19.60 -5.37 0.87
N LEU A 248 19.68 -4.26 1.58
CA LEU A 248 19.99 -4.23 3.00
C LEU A 248 18.79 -4.72 3.82
N ILE A 249 19.05 -5.47 4.87
CA ILE A 249 17.99 -5.86 5.81
C ILE A 249 17.67 -4.66 6.69
N SER A 250 16.47 -4.10 6.54
CA SER A 250 16.05 -2.82 7.16
C SER A 250 16.18 -2.79 8.68
N ASP A 251 16.14 -3.94 9.38
CA ASP A 251 16.30 -4.01 10.83
C ASP A 251 17.73 -3.74 11.31
N GLN A 252 18.72 -3.83 10.41
CA GLN A 252 20.13 -3.54 10.71
C GLN A 252 20.47 -2.04 10.59
N ILE A 253 19.69 -1.28 9.87
CA ILE A 253 19.95 0.13 9.54
C ILE A 253 20.15 1.01 10.79
N PRO A 254 19.33 0.93 11.84
CA PRO A 254 19.56 1.71 13.06
C PRO A 254 20.91 1.45 13.72
N ARG A 255 21.33 0.18 13.71
CA ARG A 255 22.62 -0.21 14.30
C ARG A 255 23.80 0.35 13.51
N LEU A 256 23.75 0.29 12.17
CA LEU A 256 24.80 0.83 11.31
C LEU A 256 25.02 2.33 11.57
N TYR A 257 23.95 3.09 11.75
CA TYR A 257 24.04 4.50 12.09
C TYR A 257 24.66 4.73 13.48
N LEU A 258 24.22 3.99 14.50
CA LEU A 258 24.77 4.11 15.86
C LEU A 258 26.24 3.72 15.92
N ASP A 259 26.66 2.73 15.16
CA ASP A 259 28.06 2.32 15.05
C ASP A 259 28.90 3.42 14.36
N PHE A 260 28.37 4.05 13.30
CA PHE A 260 28.99 5.21 12.66
C PHE A 260 29.19 6.38 13.64
N VAL A 261 28.15 6.78 14.39
CA VAL A 261 28.24 7.88 15.36
C VAL A 261 29.30 7.61 16.42
N ARG A 262 29.48 6.35 16.84
CA ARG A 262 30.44 5.96 17.87
C ARG A 262 31.90 5.83 17.37
N SER A 263 32.06 5.30 16.17
CA SER A 263 33.38 4.89 15.66
C SER A 263 33.89 5.74 14.50
N GLY A 264 33.03 6.49 13.83
CA GLY A 264 33.34 7.21 12.60
C GLY A 264 33.52 6.29 11.37
N HIS A 265 33.17 4.97 11.49
CA HIS A 265 33.34 4.02 10.39
C HIS A 265 32.22 4.22 9.35
N ALA A 266 32.58 4.80 8.21
CA ALA A 266 31.65 5.35 7.21
C ALA A 266 31.16 4.31 6.19
N GLU A 267 31.97 3.33 5.83
CA GLU A 267 31.70 2.39 4.74
C GLU A 267 30.40 1.61 4.89
N PRO A 268 30.01 1.12 6.09
CA PRO A 268 28.78 0.36 6.29
C PRO A 268 27.49 1.19 6.07
N LEU A 269 27.59 2.54 6.06
CA LEU A 269 26.44 3.40 5.79
C LEU A 269 26.13 3.55 4.30
N VAL A 270 27.08 3.32 3.40
CA VAL A 270 26.86 3.49 1.96
C VAL A 270 25.65 2.69 1.45
N PRO A 271 25.46 1.41 1.83
CA PRO A 271 24.27 0.67 1.47
C PRO A 271 22.96 1.27 1.99
N VAL A 272 22.96 1.96 3.14
CA VAL A 272 21.78 2.62 3.70
C VAL A 272 21.27 3.75 2.79
N PHE A 273 22.18 4.55 2.25
CA PHE A 273 21.82 5.58 1.27
C PHE A 273 21.26 4.97 -0.01
N LEU A 274 21.83 3.87 -0.49
CA LEU A 274 21.31 3.17 -1.68
C LEU A 274 19.92 2.59 -1.43
N HIS A 275 19.70 1.99 -0.25
CA HIS A 275 18.39 1.47 0.17
C HIS A 275 17.32 2.56 0.12
N ASN A 276 17.53 3.69 0.79
CA ASN A 276 16.59 4.81 0.79
C ASN A 276 16.36 5.40 -0.61
N GLN A 277 17.39 5.46 -1.48
CA GLN A 277 17.21 5.86 -2.89
C GLN A 277 16.32 4.88 -3.65
N MET A 278 16.48 3.58 -3.43
CA MET A 278 15.63 2.55 -4.05
C MET A 278 14.19 2.68 -3.58
N ASP A 279 13.95 2.95 -2.29
CA ASP A 279 12.60 3.16 -1.75
C ASP A 279 11.91 4.37 -2.38
N LEU A 280 12.61 5.48 -2.56
CA LEU A 280 12.07 6.66 -3.24
C LEU A 280 11.74 6.41 -4.71
N ARG A 281 12.61 5.70 -5.43
CA ARG A 281 12.35 5.31 -6.83
C ARG A 281 11.17 4.36 -6.92
N GLY A 282 11.13 3.35 -6.06
CA GLY A 282 10.06 2.38 -5.97
C GLY A 282 8.72 3.06 -5.67
N LEU A 283 8.71 4.00 -4.73
CA LEU A 283 7.53 4.78 -4.39
C LEU A 283 7.05 5.62 -5.58
N ALA A 284 7.95 6.30 -6.31
CA ALA A 284 7.57 7.09 -7.49
C ALA A 284 7.01 6.22 -8.62
N GLY A 285 7.65 5.08 -8.91
CA GLY A 285 7.16 4.10 -9.89
C GLY A 285 5.81 3.51 -9.50
N LEU A 286 5.65 3.15 -8.21
CA LEU A 286 4.40 2.61 -7.69
C LEU A 286 3.26 3.63 -7.73
N ALA A 287 3.54 4.90 -7.39
CA ALA A 287 2.58 5.99 -7.51
C ALA A 287 2.08 6.12 -8.96
N ASN A 288 2.99 6.14 -9.94
CA ASN A 288 2.64 6.17 -11.37
C ASN A 288 1.78 4.97 -11.77
N ARG A 289 2.14 3.76 -11.35
CA ARG A 289 1.37 2.53 -11.66
C ARG A 289 -0.04 2.58 -11.07
N ILE A 290 -0.17 2.97 -9.81
CA ILE A 290 -1.47 3.11 -9.14
C ILE A 290 -2.32 4.19 -9.84
N LEU A 291 -1.73 5.34 -10.13
CA LEU A 291 -2.44 6.43 -10.81
C LEU A 291 -2.93 6.02 -12.21
N SER A 292 -2.13 5.27 -12.96
CA SER A 292 -2.54 4.71 -14.24
C SER A 292 -3.75 3.79 -14.08
N ILE A 293 -3.71 2.83 -13.13
CA ILE A 293 -4.84 1.91 -12.87
C ILE A 293 -6.10 2.68 -12.44
N LEU A 294 -5.95 3.63 -11.52
CA LEU A 294 -7.07 4.41 -11.02
C LEU A 294 -7.62 5.41 -12.04
N GLY A 295 -6.80 5.92 -12.93
CA GLY A 295 -7.17 6.87 -13.98
C GLY A 295 -7.79 6.22 -15.21
N ASP A 296 -7.52 4.95 -15.47
CA ASP A 296 -8.03 4.22 -16.62
C ASP A 296 -9.48 3.77 -16.41
N GLU A 297 -10.42 4.49 -17.02
CA GLU A 297 -11.85 4.18 -16.92
C GLU A 297 -12.23 2.86 -17.62
N LYS A 298 -11.46 2.43 -18.62
CA LYS A 298 -11.73 1.20 -19.37
C LYS A 298 -11.09 -0.03 -18.73
N SER A 299 -10.23 0.17 -17.75
CA SER A 299 -9.48 -0.83 -17.01
C SER A 299 -8.63 -1.75 -17.92
N THR A 300 -7.36 -1.39 -18.08
CA THR A 300 -6.35 -2.28 -18.70
C THR A 300 -5.86 -3.38 -17.76
N VAL A 301 -6.42 -3.47 -16.56
CA VAL A 301 -6.12 -4.53 -15.59
C VAL A 301 -6.81 -5.81 -16.03
N GLU A 302 -6.04 -6.89 -16.19
CA GLU A 302 -6.54 -8.21 -16.59
C GLU A 302 -6.65 -9.19 -15.41
N ASP A 303 -5.86 -8.98 -14.37
CA ASP A 303 -5.84 -9.87 -13.19
C ASP A 303 -7.11 -9.72 -12.35
N GLY A 304 -7.80 -10.83 -12.11
CA GLY A 304 -9.09 -10.85 -11.41
C GLY A 304 -9.02 -10.35 -9.96
N LEU A 305 -7.91 -10.57 -9.25
CA LEU A 305 -7.73 -10.08 -7.88
C LEU A 305 -7.43 -8.58 -7.83
N GLU A 306 -6.70 -8.06 -8.81
CA GLU A 306 -6.47 -6.62 -8.98
C GLU A 306 -7.77 -5.91 -9.36
N LEU A 307 -8.56 -6.48 -10.29
CA LEU A 307 -9.90 -6.00 -10.64
C LEU A 307 -10.83 -5.97 -9.43
N TYR A 308 -10.84 -7.01 -8.61
CA TYR A 308 -11.60 -7.04 -7.36
C TYR A 308 -11.13 -5.93 -6.40
N GLY A 309 -9.81 -5.72 -6.28
CA GLY A 309 -9.25 -4.64 -5.49
C GLY A 309 -9.69 -3.25 -5.96
N LEU A 310 -9.64 -3.02 -7.27
CA LEU A 310 -10.10 -1.78 -7.93
C LEU A 310 -11.60 -1.56 -7.72
N SER A 311 -12.40 -2.61 -7.87
CA SER A 311 -13.86 -2.54 -7.66
C SER A 311 -14.19 -2.05 -6.25
N ARG A 312 -13.48 -2.56 -5.23
CA ARG A 312 -13.65 -2.12 -3.83
C ARG A 312 -13.24 -0.67 -3.60
N ILE A 313 -12.23 -0.18 -4.30
CA ILE A 313 -11.85 1.24 -4.25
C ILE A 313 -12.96 2.07 -4.85
N CYS A 314 -13.45 1.73 -6.04
CA CYS A 314 -14.53 2.43 -6.74
C CYS A 314 -15.82 2.45 -5.92
N GLU A 315 -16.24 1.30 -5.36
CA GLU A 315 -17.45 1.18 -4.53
C GLU A 315 -17.39 2.10 -3.31
N ARG A 316 -16.26 2.09 -2.56
CA ARG A 316 -16.08 2.96 -1.38
C ARG A 316 -16.08 4.45 -1.71
N ARG A 317 -15.72 4.81 -2.92
CA ARG A 317 -15.68 6.19 -3.42
C ARG A 317 -16.93 6.60 -4.18
N GLY A 318 -17.98 5.76 -4.17
CA GLY A 318 -19.27 6.08 -4.79
C GLY A 318 -19.29 5.99 -6.31
N GLN A 319 -18.23 5.48 -6.96
CA GLN A 319 -18.21 5.24 -8.40
C GLN A 319 -18.91 3.91 -8.74
N ALA A 320 -20.23 3.88 -8.55
CA ALA A 320 -21.02 2.65 -8.63
C ALA A 320 -20.94 1.95 -10.00
N GLU A 321 -21.02 2.70 -11.10
CA GLU A 321 -20.96 2.16 -12.45
C GLU A 321 -19.60 1.51 -12.74
N ARG A 322 -18.51 2.17 -12.33
CA ARG A 322 -17.15 1.63 -12.49
C ARG A 322 -16.95 0.42 -11.60
N ALA A 323 -17.44 0.46 -10.34
CA ALA A 323 -17.38 -0.68 -9.43
C ALA A 323 -18.11 -1.88 -10.01
N ARG A 324 -19.31 -1.70 -10.59
CA ARG A 324 -20.08 -2.77 -11.23
C ARG A 324 -19.30 -3.40 -12.37
N ARG A 325 -18.83 -2.62 -13.34
CA ARG A 325 -18.06 -3.12 -14.48
C ARG A 325 -16.82 -3.91 -14.05
N THR A 326 -16.05 -3.37 -13.09
CA THR A 326 -14.82 -4.03 -12.64
C THR A 326 -15.10 -5.27 -11.79
N TYR A 327 -16.20 -5.33 -11.01
CA TYR A 327 -16.66 -6.58 -10.37
C TYR A 327 -17.08 -7.62 -11.38
N GLU A 328 -17.82 -7.26 -12.44
CA GLU A 328 -18.21 -8.18 -13.52
C GLU A 328 -17.00 -8.77 -14.23
N GLN A 329 -16.02 -7.95 -14.57
CA GLN A 329 -14.75 -8.41 -15.13
C GLN A 329 -14.02 -9.35 -14.16
N SER A 330 -14.00 -9.03 -12.86
CA SER A 330 -13.35 -9.84 -11.84
C SER A 330 -13.97 -11.23 -11.73
N ILE A 331 -15.30 -11.35 -11.63
CA ILE A 331 -15.99 -12.66 -11.57
C ILE A 331 -15.93 -13.45 -12.87
N GLY A 332 -15.60 -12.82 -13.99
CA GLY A 332 -15.30 -13.45 -15.27
C GLY A 332 -13.91 -14.13 -15.30
N SER A 333 -13.07 -13.88 -14.30
CA SER A 333 -11.74 -14.45 -14.15
C SER A 333 -11.73 -15.61 -13.15
N VAL A 334 -10.60 -16.33 -13.08
CA VAL A 334 -10.40 -17.37 -12.05
C VAL A 334 -10.06 -16.71 -10.71
N LEU A 335 -11.00 -16.74 -9.78
CA LEU A 335 -10.84 -16.18 -8.42
C LEU A 335 -10.83 -17.29 -7.38
N PRO A 336 -10.14 -17.09 -6.23
CA PRO A 336 -10.37 -17.89 -5.05
C PRO A 336 -11.85 -17.81 -4.63
N MET A 337 -12.41 -18.94 -4.24
CA MET A 337 -13.85 -19.11 -3.94
C MET A 337 -14.41 -18.01 -3.01
N GLU A 338 -13.69 -17.64 -1.96
CA GLU A 338 -14.12 -16.59 -1.02
C GLU A 338 -14.12 -15.19 -1.68
N THR A 339 -13.19 -14.93 -2.59
CA THR A 339 -13.13 -13.65 -3.33
C THR A 339 -14.24 -13.57 -4.37
N ASP A 340 -14.49 -14.65 -5.13
CA ASP A 340 -15.61 -14.73 -6.10
C ASP A 340 -16.94 -14.47 -5.40
N ARG A 341 -17.18 -15.14 -4.26
CA ARG A 341 -18.38 -14.94 -3.45
C ARG A 341 -18.50 -13.48 -2.99
N ALA A 342 -17.43 -12.89 -2.47
CA ALA A 342 -17.44 -11.51 -1.99
C ALA A 342 -17.70 -10.52 -3.14
N ALA A 343 -17.17 -10.77 -4.34
CA ALA A 343 -17.41 -9.98 -5.53
C ALA A 343 -18.88 -10.07 -5.97
N ARG A 344 -19.45 -11.29 -6.05
CA ARG A 344 -20.89 -11.51 -6.37
C ARG A 344 -21.80 -10.86 -5.35
N ALA A 345 -21.50 -10.98 -4.06
CA ALA A 345 -22.27 -10.32 -3.00
C ALA A 345 -22.25 -8.80 -3.10
N ALA A 346 -21.08 -8.21 -3.44
CA ALA A 346 -20.97 -6.77 -3.66
C ALA A 346 -21.77 -6.34 -4.90
N LEU A 347 -21.65 -7.07 -6.00
CA LEU A 347 -22.39 -6.79 -7.24
C LEU A 347 -23.91 -6.93 -7.05
N ALA A 348 -24.36 -7.96 -6.32
CA ALA A 348 -25.76 -8.14 -5.99
C ALA A 348 -26.32 -6.99 -5.13
N ARG A 349 -25.52 -6.47 -4.17
CA ARG A 349 -25.92 -5.27 -3.40
C ARG A 349 -26.06 -4.03 -4.29
N LEU A 350 -25.15 -3.85 -5.25
CA LEU A 350 -25.23 -2.75 -6.23
C LEU A 350 -26.48 -2.89 -7.09
N ALA A 351 -26.73 -4.08 -7.67
CA ALA A 351 -27.91 -4.37 -8.49
C ALA A 351 -29.22 -4.13 -7.70
N LYS A 352 -29.31 -4.64 -6.47
CA LYS A 352 -30.48 -4.41 -5.60
C LYS A 352 -30.72 -2.92 -5.32
N ARG A 353 -29.65 -2.15 -5.02
CA ARG A 353 -29.76 -0.71 -4.77
C ARG A 353 -30.31 0.05 -5.97
N ASP A 354 -29.95 -0.38 -7.17
CA ASP A 354 -30.35 0.24 -8.42
C ASP A 354 -31.71 -0.27 -8.93
N GLY A 355 -32.38 -1.19 -8.17
CA GLY A 355 -33.67 -1.77 -8.51
C GLY A 355 -33.62 -2.95 -9.47
N ASP A 356 -32.44 -3.39 -9.90
CA ASP A 356 -32.24 -4.57 -10.75
C ASP A 356 -32.28 -5.86 -9.89
N LEU A 357 -33.50 -6.23 -9.49
CA LEU A 357 -33.72 -7.35 -8.57
C LEU A 357 -33.51 -8.71 -9.26
N GLU A 358 -33.74 -8.79 -10.57
CA GLU A 358 -33.50 -10.01 -11.34
C GLU A 358 -32.00 -10.34 -11.36
N ARG A 359 -31.19 -9.35 -11.68
CA ARG A 359 -29.72 -9.49 -11.65
C ARG A 359 -29.19 -9.82 -10.26
N ALA A 360 -29.73 -9.17 -9.22
CA ALA A 360 -29.39 -9.49 -7.86
C ALA A 360 -29.72 -10.95 -7.51
N CYS A 361 -30.89 -11.45 -7.93
CA CYS A 361 -31.34 -12.82 -7.74
C CYS A 361 -30.37 -13.83 -8.41
N GLU A 362 -30.02 -13.62 -9.68
CA GLU A 362 -29.03 -14.45 -10.39
C GLU A 362 -27.70 -14.57 -9.65
N LEU A 363 -27.19 -13.42 -9.17
CA LEU A 363 -25.94 -13.37 -8.45
C LEU A 363 -26.03 -14.12 -7.10
N TRP A 364 -27.13 -14.00 -6.35
CA TRP A 364 -27.32 -14.76 -5.11
C TRP A 364 -27.48 -16.24 -5.40
N GLN A 365 -28.18 -16.66 -6.50
CA GLN A 365 -28.28 -18.06 -6.91
C GLN A 365 -26.89 -18.64 -7.24
N GLY A 366 -26.03 -17.89 -7.94
CA GLY A 366 -24.66 -18.27 -8.23
C GLY A 366 -23.76 -18.44 -7.00
N MET A 367 -24.18 -17.92 -5.83
CA MET A 367 -23.46 -18.08 -4.57
C MET A 367 -23.90 -19.32 -3.78
N LEU A 368 -25.01 -19.97 -4.14
CA LEU A 368 -25.54 -21.15 -3.45
C LEU A 368 -24.57 -22.33 -3.60
N GLY A 369 -24.36 -23.08 -2.53
CA GLY A 369 -23.52 -24.29 -2.54
C GLY A 369 -22.02 -24.06 -2.41
N ASN A 370 -21.51 -22.86 -2.67
CA ASN A 370 -20.06 -22.57 -2.73
C ASN A 370 -19.48 -21.91 -1.47
N SER A 371 -20.22 -21.78 -0.38
CA SER A 371 -19.74 -21.03 0.77
C SER A 371 -19.74 -21.80 2.08
N ARG A 372 -18.71 -21.58 2.90
CA ARG A 372 -18.63 -22.09 4.26
C ARG A 372 -19.76 -21.55 5.17
N GLU A 373 -20.21 -20.31 4.93
CA GLU A 373 -21.27 -19.64 5.71
C GLU A 373 -22.53 -19.32 4.87
N GLY A 374 -22.65 -19.75 3.64
CA GLY A 374 -23.62 -19.49 2.55
C GLY A 374 -25.08 -19.13 2.84
N TYR A 375 -25.44 -18.83 4.09
CA TYR A 375 -26.80 -18.49 4.45
C TYR A 375 -27.23 -17.07 4.05
N GLU A 376 -26.27 -16.14 3.85
CA GLU A 376 -26.60 -14.76 3.47
C GLU A 376 -27.27 -14.68 2.10
N ALA A 377 -26.81 -15.47 1.13
CA ALA A 377 -27.44 -15.55 -0.19
C ALA A 377 -28.85 -16.14 -0.09
N TYR A 378 -29.04 -17.19 0.70
CA TYR A 378 -30.35 -17.77 0.98
C TYR A 378 -31.31 -16.76 1.63
N GLU A 379 -30.83 -15.93 2.54
CA GLU A 379 -31.62 -14.89 3.17
C GLU A 379 -32.14 -13.88 2.15
N GLN A 380 -31.26 -13.37 1.29
CA GLN A 380 -31.64 -12.39 0.26
C GLN A 380 -32.60 -13.00 -0.78
N LEU A 381 -32.35 -14.25 -1.20
CA LEU A 381 -33.25 -14.97 -2.11
C LEU A 381 -34.61 -15.21 -1.47
N ALA A 382 -34.67 -15.62 -0.20
CA ALA A 382 -35.95 -15.81 0.48
C ALA A 382 -36.75 -14.49 0.61
N ILE A 383 -36.04 -13.36 0.81
CA ILE A 383 -36.65 -12.01 0.82
C ILE A 383 -37.20 -11.69 -0.58
N TYR A 384 -36.39 -11.85 -1.60
CA TYR A 384 -36.77 -11.58 -2.99
C TYR A 384 -38.00 -12.37 -3.41
N TYR A 385 -38.01 -13.71 -3.20
CA TYR A 385 -39.15 -14.56 -3.55
C TYR A 385 -40.42 -14.20 -2.77
N GLU A 386 -40.28 -13.82 -1.48
CA GLU A 386 -41.43 -13.49 -0.64
C GLU A 386 -42.08 -12.15 -0.99
N HIS A 387 -41.24 -11.13 -1.27
CA HIS A 387 -41.73 -9.73 -1.35
C HIS A 387 -41.73 -9.15 -2.76
N ASP A 388 -40.77 -9.54 -3.59
CA ASP A 388 -40.58 -8.94 -4.92
C ASP A 388 -41.17 -9.83 -6.01
N ALA A 389 -40.89 -11.14 -6.00
CA ALA A 389 -41.46 -12.10 -6.95
C ALA A 389 -42.85 -12.63 -6.55
N GLY A 390 -43.27 -12.45 -5.32
CA GLY A 390 -44.58 -12.93 -4.83
C GLY A 390 -44.67 -14.48 -4.72
N ASP A 391 -43.56 -15.21 -4.94
CA ASP A 391 -43.50 -16.67 -4.91
C ASP A 391 -43.23 -17.19 -3.47
N THR A 392 -44.35 -17.27 -2.71
CA THR A 392 -44.29 -17.75 -1.31
C THR A 392 -43.80 -19.21 -1.20
N LYS A 393 -44.09 -20.04 -2.22
CA LYS A 393 -43.63 -21.44 -2.22
C LYS A 393 -42.11 -21.52 -2.39
N GLN A 394 -41.56 -20.78 -3.33
CA GLN A 394 -40.11 -20.73 -3.56
C GLN A 394 -39.38 -20.08 -2.34
N ALA A 395 -39.96 -19.04 -1.74
CA ALA A 395 -39.44 -18.44 -0.51
C ALA A 395 -39.36 -19.44 0.63
N LEU A 396 -40.39 -20.31 0.80
CA LEU A 396 -40.41 -21.35 1.82
C LEU A 396 -39.36 -22.44 1.54
N THR A 397 -39.21 -22.88 0.30
CA THR A 397 -38.21 -23.84 -0.13
C THR A 397 -36.81 -23.30 0.18
N THR A 398 -36.49 -22.11 -0.26
CA THR A 398 -35.22 -21.41 -0.03
C THR A 398 -34.91 -21.26 1.48
N THR A 399 -35.95 -20.95 2.28
CA THR A 399 -35.80 -20.84 3.75
C THR A 399 -35.47 -22.20 4.41
N ARG A 400 -36.07 -23.29 3.93
CA ARG A 400 -35.78 -24.65 4.42
C ARG A 400 -34.36 -25.10 4.06
N GLU A 401 -33.92 -24.79 2.85
CA GLU A 401 -32.55 -25.05 2.38
C GLU A 401 -31.52 -24.26 3.22
N ALA A 402 -31.79 -22.98 3.53
CA ALA A 402 -30.97 -22.16 4.41
C ALA A 402 -30.76 -22.81 5.79
N LEU A 403 -31.86 -23.31 6.40
CA LEU A 403 -31.80 -24.01 7.69
C LEU A 403 -30.99 -25.31 7.61
N ALA A 404 -31.09 -26.05 6.51
CA ALA A 404 -30.30 -27.25 6.27
C ALA A 404 -28.82 -26.92 6.12
N GLN A 405 -28.49 -25.87 5.38
CA GLN A 405 -27.12 -25.40 5.20
C GLN A 405 -26.51 -24.88 6.51
N LEU A 406 -27.25 -24.12 7.31
CA LEU A 406 -26.82 -23.66 8.63
C LEU A 406 -26.48 -24.82 9.56
N ARG A 407 -27.29 -25.88 9.57
CA ARG A 407 -27.03 -27.07 10.38
C ARG A 407 -25.73 -27.77 9.95
N ARG A 408 -25.53 -27.93 8.63
CA ARG A 408 -24.29 -28.52 8.07
C ARG A 408 -23.07 -27.70 8.46
N ALA A 409 -23.14 -26.38 8.32
CA ALA A 409 -22.04 -25.47 8.69
C ALA A 409 -21.73 -25.54 10.21
N GLN A 410 -22.75 -25.66 11.05
CA GLN A 410 -22.57 -25.84 12.50
C GLN A 410 -21.91 -27.17 12.84
N GLN A 411 -22.36 -28.27 12.21
CA GLN A 411 -21.78 -29.60 12.43
C GLN A 411 -20.33 -29.69 11.99
N ALA A 412 -19.99 -28.98 10.92
CA ALA A 412 -18.62 -28.87 10.40
C ALA A 412 -17.73 -27.88 11.17
N GLY A 413 -18.24 -27.20 12.22
CA GLY A 413 -17.50 -26.19 12.96
C GLY A 413 -17.18 -24.90 12.18
N MET A 414 -17.87 -24.69 11.06
CA MET A 414 -17.59 -23.59 10.13
C MET A 414 -18.26 -22.26 10.54
N ILE A 415 -19.19 -22.28 11.48
CA ILE A 415 -19.92 -21.10 11.95
C ILE A 415 -19.84 -20.96 13.47
N ALA A 416 -19.56 -19.76 13.96
CA ALA A 416 -19.54 -19.49 15.39
C ALA A 416 -20.94 -19.68 16.01
N ALA A 417 -21.00 -20.29 17.20
CA ALA A 417 -22.25 -20.65 17.88
C ALA A 417 -23.23 -19.47 18.05
N GLY A 418 -22.74 -18.25 18.30
CA GLY A 418 -23.57 -17.04 18.40
C GLY A 418 -24.20 -16.65 17.08
N LYS A 419 -23.44 -16.67 15.99
CA LYS A 419 -23.94 -16.40 14.62
C LYS A 419 -24.96 -17.45 14.20
N TYR A 420 -24.67 -18.73 14.44
CA TYR A 420 -25.60 -19.83 14.17
C TYR A 420 -26.95 -19.64 14.85
N ARG A 421 -26.96 -19.39 16.17
CA ARG A 421 -28.21 -19.21 16.94
C ARG A 421 -29.05 -18.05 16.40
N LYS A 422 -28.39 -16.91 16.08
CA LYS A 422 -29.08 -15.74 15.54
C LYS A 422 -29.70 -16.03 14.16
N ALA A 423 -28.91 -16.58 13.24
CA ALA A 423 -29.39 -16.88 11.88
C ALA A 423 -30.50 -17.95 11.90
N LYS A 424 -30.32 -19.03 12.72
CA LYS A 424 -31.33 -20.07 12.89
C LYS A 424 -32.68 -19.49 13.34
N LEU A 425 -32.69 -18.65 14.37
CA LEU A 425 -33.90 -18.03 14.88
C LEU A 425 -34.61 -17.19 13.79
N GLN A 426 -33.86 -16.41 13.01
CA GLN A 426 -34.43 -15.61 11.93
C GLN A 426 -35.07 -16.46 10.85
N PHE A 427 -34.41 -17.53 10.40
CA PHE A 427 -34.96 -18.45 9.38
C PHE A 427 -36.12 -19.30 9.91
N GLU A 428 -36.12 -19.71 11.17
CA GLU A 428 -37.25 -20.42 11.78
C GLU A 428 -38.50 -19.54 11.88
N HIS A 429 -38.32 -18.27 12.27
CA HIS A 429 -39.41 -17.30 12.28
C HIS A 429 -39.96 -17.06 10.86
N ARG A 430 -39.09 -16.89 9.86
CA ARG A 430 -39.50 -16.74 8.45
C ARG A 430 -40.25 -17.97 7.97
N ARG A 431 -39.72 -19.17 8.23
CA ARG A 431 -40.36 -20.43 7.87
C ARG A 431 -41.78 -20.52 8.40
N SER A 432 -41.97 -20.29 9.70
CA SER A 432 -43.30 -20.36 10.33
C SER A 432 -44.28 -19.36 9.77
N ARG A 433 -43.83 -18.15 9.37
CA ARG A 433 -44.65 -17.15 8.71
C ARG A 433 -45.04 -17.59 7.29
N LEU A 434 -44.10 -18.11 6.51
CA LEU A 434 -44.32 -18.57 5.14
C LEU A 434 -45.23 -19.81 5.11
N GLU A 435 -45.11 -20.75 6.06
CA GLU A 435 -45.97 -21.93 6.19
C GLU A 435 -47.44 -21.51 6.45
N ARG A 436 -47.68 -20.48 7.28
CA ARG A 436 -49.02 -19.92 7.46
C ARG A 436 -49.57 -19.29 6.17
N LYS A 437 -48.76 -18.51 5.43
CA LYS A 437 -49.17 -17.90 4.17
C LYS A 437 -49.50 -18.98 3.10
N THR A 438 -48.73 -20.03 2.98
CA THR A 438 -48.98 -21.11 2.01
C THR A 438 -50.18 -21.99 2.41
N GLY A 439 -50.37 -22.25 3.73
CA GLY A 439 -51.54 -22.95 4.23
C GLY A 439 -52.84 -22.21 4.00
N ASN A 440 -52.89 -20.92 4.24
CA ASN A 440 -54.09 -20.10 3.96
C ASN A 440 -54.39 -20.02 2.45
N ALA A 441 -53.36 -19.91 1.57
CA ALA A 441 -53.56 -19.92 0.12
C ALA A 441 -54.15 -21.24 -0.40
N HIS A 442 -53.92 -22.36 0.29
CA HIS A 442 -54.54 -23.65 -0.05
C HIS A 442 -55.99 -23.74 0.41
N MET A 443 -56.36 -23.05 1.48
CA MET A 443 -57.79 -22.96 1.95
C MET A 443 -58.60 -22.08 1.03
N ASP A 444 -58.04 -20.97 0.52
CA ASP A 444 -58.74 -20.05 -0.41
C ASP A 444 -58.99 -20.65 -1.81
N LEU A 445 -58.16 -21.64 -2.24
CA LEU A 445 -58.34 -22.37 -3.50
C LEU A 445 -59.40 -23.47 -3.45
N PHE A 446 -59.87 -23.89 -2.24
CA PHE A 446 -60.90 -24.88 -2.06
C PHE A 446 -62.17 -24.35 -1.36
N GLY A 447 -62.25 -23.01 -1.19
CA GLY A 447 -63.28 -22.35 -0.37
C GLY A 447 -64.58 -21.98 -1.05
N ASP A 448 -64.86 -22.37 -2.33
CA ASP A 448 -66.17 -22.14 -2.98
C ASP A 448 -66.69 -23.43 -3.67
N VAL A 449 -67.04 -24.40 -2.85
CA VAL A 449 -68.04 -25.37 -3.28
C VAL A 449 -69.26 -25.18 -2.38
N ALA A 450 -70.22 -24.41 -2.88
CA ALA A 450 -71.54 -24.27 -2.26
C ALA A 450 -72.17 -25.66 -2.13
N PRO A 451 -72.87 -25.95 -0.99
CA PRO A 451 -73.57 -27.23 -0.84
C PRO A 451 -74.78 -27.28 -1.80
N PRO A 452 -75.16 -28.43 -2.34
CA PRO A 452 -76.31 -28.54 -3.17
C PRO A 452 -77.59 -28.27 -2.35
N ILE A 453 -78.42 -27.42 -2.88
CA ILE A 453 -79.78 -27.15 -2.35
C ILE A 453 -80.61 -28.42 -2.62
N VAL A 454 -81.13 -29.01 -1.55
CA VAL A 454 -82.21 -29.99 -1.56
C VAL A 454 -83.50 -29.28 -1.25
#